data_445f2807e57319a37f4e36418611e2e0
#
_entry.id   445f2807e57319a37f4e36418611e2e0
#
_cell.length_a   1.000
_cell.length_b   1.000
_cell.length_c   1.000
_cell.angle_alpha   90.00
_cell.angle_beta   90.00
_cell.angle_gamma   90.00
#
_symmetry.space_group_name_H-M   'P 1'
#
loop_
_entity.id
_entity.type
_entity.pdbx_description
1 polymer ?
#
loop_
_entity_poly.entity_id
_entity_poly.type
_entity_poly.pdbx_seq_one_letter_code
_entity_poly.pdbx_strand_id
1 'polypeptide(L)'
;MQIIVNLDVMLAKRKRRLNELAEAVGVTPQNLSILKTGKARAVRFSTLAAICKFLECQPGDILEYRENAPNEANASSDLLE
;
A
#
# COMPACT_ATOMS: atom_id res chain seq x y z
N MET A 1 -2.92 15.46 -6.99
CA MET A 1 -3.83 14.58 -6.24
C MET A 1 -3.40 13.13 -6.44
N GLN A 2 -3.02 12.49 -5.37
CA GLN A 2 -2.64 11.09 -5.49
C GLN A 2 -2.68 10.40 -4.13
N ILE A 3 -2.75 9.09 -4.18
CA ILE A 3 -2.65 8.27 -2.98
C ILE A 3 -1.22 7.79 -2.86
N ILE A 4 -0.62 8.06 -1.71
CA ILE A 4 0.73 7.63 -1.39
C ILE A 4 0.63 6.36 -0.56
N VAL A 5 1.45 5.37 -0.91
CA VAL A 5 1.49 4.12 -0.17
C VAL A 5 2.72 4.13 0.73
N ASN A 6 2.49 4.05 2.03
CA ASN A 6 3.54 4.09 3.05
C ASN A 6 3.80 2.70 3.63
N LEU A 7 3.62 1.66 2.82
CA LEU A 7 3.81 0.30 3.29
C LEU A 7 5.25 0.04 3.73
N ASP A 8 6.22 0.57 2.98
CA ASP A 8 7.62 0.41 3.33
C ASP A 8 7.93 1.06 4.68
N VAL A 9 7.33 2.21 4.96
CA VAL A 9 7.50 2.89 6.23
C VAL A 9 6.98 2.02 7.37
N MET A 10 5.79 1.44 7.20
CA MET A 10 5.20 0.61 8.24
C MET A 10 5.97 -0.69 8.45
N LEU A 11 6.47 -1.29 7.37
CA LEU A 11 7.32 -2.47 7.50
C LEU A 11 8.56 -2.15 8.33
N ALA A 12 9.19 -1.00 8.06
CA ALA A 12 10.36 -0.58 8.80
C ALA A 12 10.02 -0.32 10.27
N LYS A 13 8.89 0.35 10.53
CA LYS A 13 8.47 0.65 11.89
C LYS A 13 8.22 -0.62 12.71
N ARG A 14 7.68 -1.65 12.08
CA ARG A 14 7.39 -2.91 12.76
C ARG A 14 8.54 -3.91 12.66
N LYS A 15 9.63 -3.53 11.96
CA LYS A 15 10.80 -4.39 11.76
C LYS A 15 10.40 -5.73 11.14
N ARG A 16 9.56 -5.64 10.12
CA ARG A 16 9.09 -6.80 9.36
C ARG A 16 9.59 -6.72 7.94
N ARG A 17 9.76 -7.88 7.32
CA ARG A 17 10.22 -7.97 5.95
C ARG A 17 9.05 -8.14 5.00
N LEU A 18 9.23 -7.68 3.77
CA LEU A 18 8.21 -7.81 2.75
C LEU A 18 7.78 -9.26 2.57
N ASN A 19 8.72 -10.18 2.56
CA ASN A 19 8.42 -11.60 2.36
C ASN A 19 7.56 -12.15 3.49
N GLU A 20 7.81 -11.72 4.72
CA GLU A 20 7.00 -12.14 5.85
C GLU A 20 5.55 -11.67 5.68
N LEU A 21 5.39 -10.43 5.26
CA LEU A 21 4.05 -9.87 5.04
C LEU A 21 3.35 -10.60 3.90
N ALA A 22 4.07 -10.86 2.82
CA ALA A 22 3.49 -11.55 1.66
C ALA A 22 2.95 -12.92 2.07
N GLU A 23 3.72 -13.65 2.86
CA GLU A 23 3.30 -14.97 3.33
C GLU A 23 2.08 -14.88 4.24
N ALA A 24 2.09 -13.91 5.15
CA ALA A 24 0.99 -13.76 6.09
C ALA A 24 -0.30 -13.35 5.40
N VAL A 25 -0.20 -12.54 4.37
CA VAL A 25 -1.38 -12.02 3.65
C VAL A 25 -1.85 -12.98 2.56
N GLY A 26 -0.96 -13.84 2.07
CA GLY A 26 -1.32 -14.81 1.04
C GLY A 26 -1.19 -14.26 -0.38
N VAL A 27 -0.29 -13.29 -0.58
CA VAL A 27 -0.01 -12.76 -1.91
C VAL A 27 1.45 -13.00 -2.24
N THR A 28 1.80 -12.89 -3.51
CA THR A 28 3.20 -13.06 -3.90
C THR A 28 4.01 -11.83 -3.50
N PRO A 29 5.31 -12.02 -3.22
CA PRO A 29 6.17 -10.87 -2.95
C PRO A 29 6.20 -9.87 -4.10
N GLN A 30 6.09 -10.33 -5.34
CA GLN A 30 6.06 -9.44 -6.49
C GLN A 30 4.84 -8.52 -6.45
N ASN A 31 3.67 -9.09 -6.17
CA ASN A 31 2.45 -8.29 -6.10
C ASN A 31 2.50 -7.30 -4.96
N LEU A 32 3.04 -7.73 -3.83
CA LEU A 32 3.17 -6.84 -2.69
C LEU A 32 4.18 -5.73 -2.96
N SER A 33 5.23 -6.04 -3.70
CA SER A 33 6.22 -5.04 -4.08
C SER A 33 5.62 -3.97 -4.99
N ILE A 34 4.72 -4.36 -5.88
CA ILE A 34 4.02 -3.41 -6.73
C ILE A 34 3.22 -2.43 -5.87
N LEU A 35 2.55 -2.94 -4.86
CA LEU A 35 1.82 -2.07 -3.93
C LEU A 35 2.78 -1.17 -3.15
N LYS A 36 3.87 -1.74 -2.64
CA LYS A 36 4.84 -1.01 -1.84
C LYS A 36 5.45 0.18 -2.60
N THR A 37 5.70 0.00 -3.89
CA THR A 37 6.32 1.04 -4.69
C THR A 37 5.31 2.08 -5.20
N GLY A 38 4.04 1.91 -4.88
CA GLY A 38 3.01 2.86 -5.29
C GLY A 38 2.56 2.70 -6.72
N LYS A 39 2.88 1.59 -7.35
CA LYS A 39 2.50 1.35 -8.74
C LYS A 39 1.19 0.61 -8.89
N ALA A 40 0.62 0.12 -7.79
CA ALA A 40 -0.66 -0.56 -7.84
C ALA A 40 -1.77 0.47 -8.04
N ARG A 41 -2.77 0.10 -8.83
CA ARG A 41 -3.94 0.95 -9.06
C ARG A 41 -5.05 0.67 -8.08
N ALA A 42 -5.03 -0.49 -7.46
CA ALA A 42 -6.09 -0.90 -6.57
C ALA A 42 -5.54 -1.88 -5.56
N VAL A 43 -6.20 -1.96 -4.41
CA VAL A 43 -5.93 -2.97 -3.41
C VAL A 43 -7.26 -3.43 -2.87
N ARG A 44 -7.43 -4.75 -2.73
CA ARG A 44 -8.67 -5.29 -2.19
C ARG A 44 -8.76 -4.97 -0.71
N PHE A 45 -9.96 -4.70 -0.25
CA PHE A 45 -10.16 -4.45 1.17
C PHE A 45 -9.71 -5.63 2.02
N SER A 46 -9.92 -6.85 1.54
CA SER A 46 -9.49 -8.04 2.27
C SER A 46 -7.96 -8.07 2.43
N THR A 47 -7.25 -7.71 1.37
CA THR A 47 -5.79 -7.63 1.42
C THR A 47 -5.34 -6.51 2.37
N LEU A 48 -5.97 -5.35 2.25
CA LEU A 48 -5.65 -4.22 3.12
C LEU A 48 -5.89 -4.57 4.58
N ALA A 49 -7.01 -5.23 4.86
CA ALA A 49 -7.32 -5.64 6.23
C ALA A 49 -6.28 -6.61 6.78
N ALA A 50 -5.85 -7.55 5.95
CA ALA A 50 -4.83 -8.53 6.38
C ALA A 50 -3.49 -7.84 6.65
N ILE A 51 -3.13 -6.85 5.83
CA ILE A 51 -1.91 -6.07 6.06
C ILE A 51 -2.01 -5.32 7.38
N CYS A 52 -3.13 -4.66 7.62
CA CYS A 52 -3.34 -3.93 8.86
C CYS A 52 -3.25 -4.85 10.07
N LYS A 53 -3.82 -6.04 9.97
CA LYS A 53 -3.76 -7.00 11.07
C LYS A 53 -2.33 -7.43 11.36
N PHE A 54 -1.58 -7.75 10.30
CA PHE A 54 -0.21 -8.23 10.47
C PHE A 54 0.70 -7.15 11.03
N LEU A 55 0.56 -5.93 10.55
CA LEU A 55 1.41 -4.82 10.97
C LEU A 55 0.83 -4.06 12.16
N GLU A 56 -0.34 -4.46 12.64
CA GLU A 56 -1.00 -3.83 13.79
C GLU A 56 -1.11 -2.33 13.58
N CYS A 57 -1.76 -1.97 12.48
CA CYS A 57 -1.92 -0.56 12.12
C CYS A 57 -3.27 -0.33 11.46
N GLN A 58 -3.54 0.91 11.14
CA GLN A 58 -4.78 1.32 10.49
C GLN A 58 -4.53 1.60 9.02
N PRO A 59 -5.57 1.55 8.18
CA PRO A 59 -5.39 1.88 6.76
C PRO A 59 -4.76 3.25 6.54
N GLY A 60 -5.05 4.21 7.39
CA GLY A 60 -4.45 5.54 7.29
C GLY A 60 -2.96 5.58 7.55
N ASP A 61 -2.41 4.52 8.15
CA ASP A 61 -0.97 4.40 8.31
C ASP A 61 -0.30 3.91 7.05
N ILE A 62 -1.07 3.28 6.16
CA ILE A 62 -0.55 2.67 4.94
C ILE A 62 -0.84 3.55 3.72
N LEU A 63 -2.02 4.17 3.69
CA LEU A 63 -2.47 4.97 2.57
C LEU A 63 -2.64 6.42 3.00
N GLU A 64 -2.17 7.32 2.15
CA GLU A 64 -2.21 8.73 2.45
C GLU A 64 -2.63 9.49 1.20
N TYR A 65 -3.50 10.47 1.36
CA TYR A 65 -3.86 11.35 0.27
C TYR A 65 -2.92 12.55 0.26
N ARG A 66 -2.40 12.88 -0.94
CA ARG A 66 -1.62 14.09 -1.14
C ARG A 66 -2.12 14.84 -2.34
N GLU A 67 -2.18 16.14 -2.21
CA GLU A 67 -2.70 16.96 -3.28
C GLU A 67 -1.63 17.52 -4.19
N ASN A 68 -0.45 17.74 -3.70
CA ASN A 68 0.57 18.49 -4.42
C ASN A 68 1.60 17.65 -5.15
N ALA A 69 1.18 16.47 -5.63
CA ALA A 69 2.08 15.64 -6.41
C ALA A 69 2.36 16.29 -7.76
N PRO A 70 3.62 16.35 -8.20
CA PRO A 70 3.98 17.06 -9.42
C PRO A 70 3.29 16.56 -10.67
N ASN A 71 2.94 15.28 -10.75
CA ASN A 71 2.37 14.71 -11.97
C ASN A 71 0.95 14.23 -11.75
N GLU A 72 0.22 14.86 -10.86
CA GLU A 72 -1.10 14.39 -10.48
C GLU A 72 -2.11 14.41 -11.62
N ALA A 73 -1.87 15.19 -12.64
CA ALA A 73 -2.80 15.26 -13.76
C ALA A 73 -3.03 13.89 -14.41
N ASN A 74 -2.10 12.99 -14.25
CA ASN A 74 -2.19 11.67 -14.85
C ASN A 74 -2.92 10.65 -13.99
N ALA A 75 -3.30 11.04 -12.79
CA ALA A 75 -3.86 10.08 -11.85
C ALA A 75 -5.38 10.02 -11.87
N SER A 76 -6.03 11.00 -12.47
CA SER A 76 -7.47 11.13 -12.35
C SER A 76 -8.24 9.96 -12.93
N SER A 77 -7.72 9.34 -13.99
CA SER A 77 -8.41 8.23 -14.63
C SER A 77 -8.51 7.00 -13.75
N ASP A 78 -7.71 6.92 -12.70
CA ASP A 78 -7.67 5.76 -11.84
C ASP A 78 -8.64 5.86 -10.66
N LEU A 79 -9.32 6.97 -10.53
CA LEU A 79 -10.16 7.22 -9.36
C LEU A 79 -11.37 6.31 -9.26
N LEU A 80 -11.83 5.81 -10.39
CA LEU A 80 -13.01 4.97 -10.44
C LEU A 80 -12.72 3.48 -10.31
N GLU A 81 -11.46 3.14 -10.23
CA GLU A 81 -11.04 1.75 -10.06
C GLU A 81 -11.31 1.23 -8.62
#